data_b1238b87c45db9b912e70af0e5eb877f
#
_entry.id   b1238b87c45db9b912e70af0e5eb877f
#
_cell.length_a   1.000
_cell.length_b   1.000
_cell.length_c   1.000
_cell.angle_alpha   90.00
_cell.angle_beta   90.00
_cell.angle_gamma   90.00
#
_symmetry.space_group_name_H-M   'P 1'
#
loop_
_entity.id
_entity.type
_entity.pdbx_description
1 polymer ?
#
loop_
_entity_poly.entity_id
_entity_poly.type
_entity_poly.pdbx_seq_one_letter_code
_entity_poly.pdbx_strand_id
1 'polypeptide(L)'
;MEFGYFYQNEPEQFAFYRIPRVLFTDDRFKNLTTEGKVLYGLLLDRVSLSRENGWIDEHGRIYIIFTLSSIRKSMNCAEKTAIKYLTELEIFGLIERIRQGMCKPSLIYVKNFTDQQKLQFMTCNNSSSPSVETTVHDLKKLQANYTNNNNTEFNNTN
;
A
#
# COMPACT_ATOMS: atom_id res chain seq x y z
N MET A 1 -10.92 8.35 -31.00
CA MET A 1 -10.99 9.13 -29.77
C MET A 1 -9.71 9.93 -29.70
N GLU A 2 -9.80 11.26 -29.58
CA GLU A 2 -8.65 12.13 -29.43
C GLU A 2 -8.73 12.77 -28.05
N PHE A 3 -7.62 12.74 -27.30
CA PHE A 3 -7.53 13.33 -25.96
C PHE A 3 -6.66 14.58 -26.02
N GLY A 4 -7.03 15.61 -25.24
CA GLY A 4 -6.25 16.83 -25.12
C GLY A 4 -4.99 16.65 -24.27
N TYR A 5 -4.12 17.67 -24.34
CA TYR A 5 -2.92 17.75 -23.48
C TYR A 5 -3.28 18.42 -22.15
N PHE A 6 -2.47 18.16 -21.11
CA PHE A 6 -2.56 18.89 -19.86
C PHE A 6 -1.94 20.26 -19.99
N TYR A 7 -2.62 21.29 -19.48
CA TYR A 7 -2.11 22.65 -19.42
C TYR A 7 -1.78 23.06 -17.99
N GLN A 8 -0.81 23.97 -17.83
CA GLN A 8 -0.22 24.36 -16.56
C GLN A 8 -1.23 24.87 -15.50
N ASN A 9 -2.36 25.40 -15.92
CA ASN A 9 -3.37 26.02 -15.04
C ASN A 9 -4.61 25.15 -14.82
N GLU A 10 -4.59 23.88 -15.26
CA GLU A 10 -5.73 23.00 -15.05
C GLU A 10 -5.68 22.40 -13.64
N PRO A 11 -6.78 22.47 -12.87
CA PRO A 11 -6.86 21.82 -11.57
C PRO A 11 -6.82 20.30 -11.73
N GLU A 12 -6.29 19.61 -10.74
CA GLU A 12 -6.26 18.15 -10.69
C GLU A 12 -7.71 17.62 -10.62
N GLN A 13 -8.18 16.97 -11.68
CA GLN A 13 -9.58 16.54 -11.85
C GLN A 13 -9.81 15.06 -11.56
N PHE A 14 -8.76 14.31 -11.27
CA PHE A 14 -8.85 12.86 -11.14
C PHE A 14 -8.96 12.41 -9.68
N ALA A 15 -9.78 11.39 -9.47
CA ALA A 15 -9.69 10.57 -8.27
C ALA A 15 -8.64 9.47 -8.47
N PHE A 16 -7.77 9.25 -7.49
CA PHE A 16 -6.66 8.32 -7.59
C PHE A 16 -6.78 7.17 -6.60
N TYR A 17 -6.46 5.96 -7.05
CA TYR A 17 -6.10 4.89 -6.13
C TYR A 17 -4.66 5.04 -5.67
N ARG A 18 -4.43 5.00 -4.38
CA ARG A 18 -3.08 5.12 -3.80
C ARG A 18 -2.45 3.75 -3.69
N ILE A 19 -1.39 3.53 -4.44
CA ILE A 19 -0.59 2.29 -4.36
C ILE A 19 0.71 2.63 -3.64
N PRO A 20 1.06 1.92 -2.53
CA PRO A 20 2.29 2.17 -1.81
C PRO A 20 3.52 1.96 -2.69
N ARG A 21 4.39 2.97 -2.77
CA ARG A 21 5.61 2.93 -3.58
C ARG A 21 6.53 1.77 -3.18
N VAL A 22 6.56 1.39 -1.91
CA VAL A 22 7.38 0.30 -1.38
C VAL A 22 7.11 -1.04 -2.08
N LEU A 23 5.90 -1.28 -2.59
CA LEU A 23 5.60 -2.48 -3.38
C LEU A 23 6.39 -2.57 -4.68
N PHE A 24 6.97 -1.47 -5.14
CA PHE A 24 7.79 -1.41 -6.36
C PHE A 24 9.29 -1.30 -6.06
N THR A 25 9.67 -0.84 -4.87
CA THR A 25 11.07 -0.55 -4.53
C THR A 25 11.70 -1.57 -3.58
N ASP A 26 10.90 -2.33 -2.83
CA ASP A 26 11.38 -3.31 -1.86
C ASP A 26 11.53 -4.70 -2.52
N ASP A 27 12.68 -5.33 -2.34
CA ASP A 27 13.00 -6.66 -2.90
C ASP A 27 12.03 -7.75 -2.43
N ARG A 28 11.41 -7.62 -1.26
CA ARG A 28 10.40 -8.56 -0.76
C ARG A 28 9.21 -8.70 -1.70
N PHE A 29 8.87 -7.64 -2.45
CA PHE A 29 7.73 -7.59 -3.35
C PHE A 29 8.13 -7.66 -4.83
N LYS A 30 9.38 -7.99 -5.13
CA LYS A 30 9.90 -8.09 -6.50
C LYS A 30 9.12 -9.09 -7.35
N ASN A 31 8.74 -10.21 -6.76
CA ASN A 31 8.01 -11.29 -7.43
C ASN A 31 6.48 -11.12 -7.38
N LEU A 32 5.97 -10.08 -6.71
CA LEU A 32 4.55 -9.74 -6.73
C LEU A 32 4.20 -9.10 -8.08
N THR A 33 3.18 -9.63 -8.76
CA THR A 33 2.74 -9.10 -10.06
C THR A 33 2.25 -7.65 -9.95
N THR A 34 2.36 -6.91 -11.05
CA THR A 34 1.87 -5.52 -11.10
C THR A 34 0.38 -5.46 -10.80
N GLU A 35 -0.40 -6.41 -11.30
CA GLU A 35 -1.83 -6.52 -11.06
C GLU A 35 -2.14 -6.82 -9.59
N GLY A 36 -1.31 -7.65 -8.93
CA GLY A 36 -1.38 -7.87 -7.48
C GLY A 36 -1.16 -6.57 -6.70
N LYS A 37 -0.17 -5.77 -7.10
CA LYS A 37 0.11 -4.44 -6.50
C LYS A 37 -1.06 -3.48 -6.69
N VAL A 38 -1.66 -3.46 -7.89
CA VAL A 38 -2.87 -2.66 -8.18
C VAL A 38 -4.04 -3.11 -7.32
N LEU A 39 -4.30 -4.42 -7.25
CA LEU A 39 -5.36 -4.97 -6.41
C LEU A 39 -5.17 -4.60 -4.94
N TYR A 40 -3.95 -4.66 -4.43
CA TYR A 40 -3.67 -4.22 -3.05
C TYR A 40 -4.02 -2.74 -2.83
N GLY A 41 -3.71 -1.85 -3.79
CA GLY A 41 -4.12 -0.44 -3.74
C GLY A 41 -5.65 -0.26 -3.70
N LEU A 42 -6.39 -1.02 -4.50
CA LEU A 42 -7.87 -1.05 -4.47
C LEU A 42 -8.41 -1.53 -3.12
N LEU A 43 -7.75 -2.52 -2.49
CA LEU A 43 -8.14 -3.01 -1.18
C LEU A 43 -7.88 -1.97 -0.08
N LEU A 44 -6.75 -1.24 -0.15
CA LEU A 44 -6.44 -0.14 0.79
C LEU A 44 -7.47 0.98 0.74
N ASP A 45 -7.94 1.35 -0.45
CA ASP A 45 -9.01 2.34 -0.61
C ASP A 45 -10.27 1.90 0.14
N ARG A 46 -10.64 0.62 0.02
CA ARG A 46 -11.79 0.05 0.73
C ARG A 46 -11.61 -0.05 2.24
N VAL A 47 -10.38 -0.18 2.75
CA VAL A 47 -10.11 -0.13 4.20
C VAL A 47 -10.53 1.22 4.77
N SER A 48 -10.29 2.31 4.05
CA SER A 48 -10.72 3.66 4.47
C SER A 48 -12.24 3.74 4.61
N LEU A 49 -12.97 3.28 3.59
CA LEU A 49 -14.44 3.22 3.60
C LEU A 49 -14.99 2.30 4.72
N SER A 50 -14.34 1.15 4.95
CA SER A 50 -14.75 0.22 6.02
C SER A 50 -14.56 0.83 7.40
N ARG A 51 -13.52 1.63 7.60
CA ARG A 51 -13.27 2.37 8.84
C ARG A 51 -14.40 3.37 9.10
N GLU A 52 -14.82 4.12 8.09
CA GLU A 52 -15.94 5.07 8.18
C GLU A 52 -17.26 4.37 8.48
N ASN A 53 -17.46 3.16 7.93
CA ASN A 53 -18.67 2.35 8.18
C ASN A 53 -18.64 1.56 9.50
N GLY A 54 -17.54 1.62 10.27
CA GLY A 54 -17.40 0.90 11.52
C GLY A 54 -17.26 -0.63 11.35
N TRP A 55 -16.77 -1.12 10.21
CA TRP A 55 -16.53 -2.56 9.98
C TRP A 55 -15.26 -3.02 10.67
N ILE A 56 -15.39 -3.21 11.99
CA ILE A 56 -14.30 -3.57 12.90
C ILE A 56 -14.73 -4.84 13.64
N ASP A 57 -13.81 -5.79 13.79
CA ASP A 57 -14.06 -7.00 14.55
C ASP A 57 -13.84 -6.78 16.07
N GLU A 58 -14.12 -7.81 16.87
CA GLU A 58 -13.97 -7.80 18.34
C GLU A 58 -12.53 -7.56 18.83
N HIS A 59 -11.53 -7.71 17.94
CA HIS A 59 -10.11 -7.43 18.20
C HIS A 59 -9.67 -6.04 17.71
N GLY A 60 -10.60 -5.21 17.22
CA GLY A 60 -10.29 -3.89 16.69
C GLY A 60 -9.68 -3.90 15.29
N ARG A 61 -9.71 -5.04 14.57
CA ARG A 61 -9.17 -5.14 13.21
C ARG A 61 -10.23 -4.75 12.19
N ILE A 62 -9.86 -3.88 11.24
CA ILE A 62 -10.73 -3.48 10.14
C ILE A 62 -10.78 -4.59 9.10
N TYR A 63 -11.98 -5.00 8.73
CA TYR A 63 -12.20 -5.92 7.62
C TYR A 63 -12.95 -5.25 6.47
N ILE A 64 -12.78 -5.78 5.27
CA ILE A 64 -13.52 -5.37 4.09
C ILE A 64 -14.34 -6.54 3.56
N ILE A 65 -15.53 -6.20 3.05
CA ILE A 65 -16.36 -7.13 2.30
C ILE A 65 -16.22 -6.75 0.83
N PHE A 66 -15.43 -7.54 0.10
CA PHE A 66 -15.22 -7.31 -1.31
C PHE A 66 -15.38 -8.61 -2.08
N THR A 67 -16.54 -8.75 -2.73
CA THR A 67 -16.91 -9.98 -3.40
C THR A 67 -16.02 -10.23 -4.62
N LEU A 68 -15.84 -11.50 -4.99
CA LEU A 68 -15.08 -11.88 -6.18
C LEU A 68 -15.64 -11.23 -7.45
N SER A 69 -16.98 -11.11 -7.54
CA SER A 69 -17.64 -10.41 -8.64
C SER A 69 -17.25 -8.93 -8.73
N SER A 70 -17.17 -8.24 -7.57
CA SER A 70 -16.76 -6.84 -7.51
C SER A 70 -15.28 -6.68 -7.87
N ILE A 71 -14.40 -7.59 -7.43
CA ILE A 71 -12.98 -7.59 -7.80
C ILE A 71 -12.82 -7.78 -9.31
N ARG A 72 -13.51 -8.75 -9.88
CA ARG A 72 -13.51 -8.99 -11.34
C ARG A 72 -13.90 -7.75 -12.12
N LYS A 73 -14.98 -7.08 -11.69
CA LYS A 73 -15.47 -5.85 -12.33
C LYS A 73 -14.45 -4.71 -12.22
N SER A 74 -13.84 -4.52 -11.03
CA SER A 74 -12.87 -3.44 -10.81
C SER A 74 -11.56 -3.68 -11.56
N MET A 75 -11.11 -4.94 -11.67
CA MET A 75 -9.87 -5.32 -12.36
C MET A 75 -10.08 -5.66 -13.83
N ASN A 76 -11.33 -5.65 -14.31
CA ASN A 76 -11.70 -6.07 -15.68
C ASN A 76 -11.05 -7.41 -16.08
N CYS A 77 -11.16 -8.43 -15.24
CA CYS A 77 -10.51 -9.71 -15.44
C CYS A 77 -11.45 -10.91 -15.24
N ALA A 78 -11.01 -12.09 -15.70
CA ALA A 78 -11.72 -13.33 -15.51
C ALA A 78 -11.69 -13.78 -14.04
N GLU A 79 -12.63 -14.63 -13.62
CA GLU A 79 -12.74 -15.11 -12.25
C GLU A 79 -11.50 -15.84 -11.76
N LYS A 80 -10.96 -16.74 -12.55
CA LYS A 80 -9.73 -17.48 -12.24
C LYS A 80 -8.55 -16.53 -12.01
N THR A 81 -8.49 -15.44 -12.78
CA THR A 81 -7.45 -14.42 -12.67
C THR A 81 -7.60 -13.61 -11.38
N ALA A 82 -8.83 -13.22 -11.03
CA ALA A 82 -9.08 -12.53 -9.77
C ALA A 82 -8.72 -13.40 -8.55
N ILE A 83 -9.04 -14.70 -8.59
CA ILE A 83 -8.65 -15.66 -7.56
C ILE A 83 -7.13 -15.76 -7.46
N LYS A 84 -6.43 -15.83 -8.61
CA LYS A 84 -4.96 -15.87 -8.66
C LYS A 84 -4.35 -14.66 -7.96
N TYR A 85 -4.80 -13.44 -8.26
CA TYR A 85 -4.28 -12.22 -7.64
C TYR A 85 -4.54 -12.16 -6.12
N LEU A 86 -5.73 -12.59 -5.68
CA LEU A 86 -6.03 -12.69 -4.25
C LEU A 86 -5.12 -13.72 -3.54
N THR A 87 -4.92 -14.88 -4.15
CA THR A 87 -4.05 -15.93 -3.60
C THR A 87 -2.59 -15.46 -3.55
N GLU A 88 -2.16 -14.73 -4.57
CA GLU A 88 -0.84 -14.10 -4.59
C GLU A 88 -0.65 -13.14 -3.42
N LEU A 89 -1.60 -12.24 -3.16
CA LEU A 89 -1.56 -11.34 -2.02
C LEU A 89 -1.55 -12.07 -0.66
N GLU A 90 -2.24 -13.21 -0.54
CA GLU A 90 -2.19 -14.06 0.65
C GLU A 90 -0.81 -14.70 0.83
N ILE A 91 -0.21 -15.22 -0.23
CA ILE A 91 1.15 -15.81 -0.20
C ILE A 91 2.18 -14.78 0.26
N PHE A 92 2.08 -13.54 -0.21
CA PHE A 92 2.93 -12.43 0.23
C PHE A 92 2.57 -11.91 1.63
N GLY A 93 1.52 -12.44 2.27
CA GLY A 93 1.11 -12.02 3.61
C GLY A 93 0.50 -10.62 3.68
N LEU A 94 0.12 -10.03 2.54
CA LEU A 94 -0.47 -8.70 2.45
C LEU A 94 -1.95 -8.66 2.80
N ILE A 95 -2.64 -9.80 2.65
CA ILE A 95 -4.05 -9.96 3.05
C ILE A 95 -4.25 -11.30 3.77
N GLU A 96 -5.39 -11.38 4.45
CA GLU A 96 -5.92 -12.61 5.03
C GLU A 96 -7.41 -12.70 4.72
N ARG A 97 -7.86 -13.84 4.17
CA ARG A 97 -9.27 -14.06 3.87
C ARG A 97 -9.88 -15.04 4.86
N ILE A 98 -10.99 -14.65 5.48
CA ILE A 98 -11.77 -15.51 6.38
C ILE A 98 -13.12 -15.81 5.76
N ARG A 99 -13.43 -17.09 5.57
CA ARG A 99 -14.74 -17.55 5.10
C ARG A 99 -15.72 -17.54 6.26
N GLN A 100 -16.88 -16.90 6.08
CA GLN A 100 -17.93 -16.81 7.09
C GLN A 100 -18.94 -17.98 7.04
N GLY A 101 -18.68 -18.99 6.22
CA GLY A 101 -19.60 -20.11 5.99
C GLY A 101 -20.33 -20.04 4.65
N MET A 102 -21.34 -20.90 4.48
CA MET A 102 -22.10 -20.99 3.23
C MET A 102 -22.91 -19.70 2.99
N CYS A 103 -22.93 -19.25 1.73
CA CYS A 103 -23.69 -18.09 1.27
C CYS A 103 -23.30 -16.73 1.86
N LYS A 104 -22.25 -16.63 2.68
CA LYS A 104 -21.74 -15.36 3.17
C LYS A 104 -20.48 -14.95 2.41
N PRO A 105 -20.29 -13.65 2.11
CA PRO A 105 -19.06 -13.18 1.50
C PRO A 105 -17.88 -13.36 2.46
N SER A 106 -16.71 -13.66 1.92
CA SER A 106 -15.48 -13.73 2.73
C SER A 106 -15.10 -12.35 3.26
N LEU A 107 -14.62 -12.31 4.49
CA LEU A 107 -13.97 -11.11 5.04
C LEU A 107 -12.54 -11.09 4.55
N ILE A 108 -12.06 -9.91 4.20
CA ILE A 108 -10.68 -9.67 3.80
C ILE A 108 -10.06 -8.69 4.80
N TYR A 109 -9.00 -9.10 5.47
CA TYR A 109 -8.18 -8.25 6.31
C TYR A 109 -6.95 -7.83 5.51
N VAL A 110 -6.79 -6.53 5.31
CA VAL A 110 -5.61 -5.98 4.65
C VAL A 110 -4.56 -5.71 5.72
N LYS A 111 -3.40 -6.36 5.57
CA LYS A 111 -2.32 -6.27 6.56
C LYS A 111 -1.42 -5.08 6.27
N ASN A 112 -0.98 -4.43 7.33
CA ASN A 112 -0.03 -3.34 7.25
C ASN A 112 1.41 -3.89 7.32
N PHE A 113 2.13 -3.84 6.22
CA PHE A 113 3.51 -4.33 6.15
C PHE A 113 4.54 -3.40 6.82
N THR A 114 4.15 -2.16 7.19
CA THR A 114 5.06 -1.25 7.91
C THR A 114 5.30 -1.67 9.35
N ASP A 115 4.39 -2.43 9.96
CA ASP A 115 4.54 -2.91 11.32
C ASP A 115 5.61 -3.99 11.47
N GLN A 116 5.88 -4.75 10.42
CA GLN A 116 6.98 -5.74 10.42
C GLN A 116 8.37 -5.08 10.52
N GLN A 117 8.54 -3.87 9.99
CA GLN A 117 9.78 -3.12 10.16
C GLN A 117 9.99 -2.71 11.62
N LYS A 118 8.94 -2.31 12.33
CA LYS A 118 9.01 -1.98 13.75
C LYS A 118 9.39 -3.18 14.62
N LEU A 119 8.86 -4.38 14.31
CA LEU A 119 9.19 -5.61 15.03
C LEU A 119 10.64 -6.05 14.79
N GLN A 120 11.18 -5.89 13.58
CA GLN A 120 12.58 -6.20 13.31
C GLN A 120 13.55 -5.25 14.02
N PHE A 121 13.24 -3.96 14.11
CA PHE A 121 14.03 -3.01 14.90
C PHE A 121 13.98 -3.30 16.41
N MET A 122 12.86 -3.82 16.93
CA MET A 122 12.74 -4.20 18.34
C MET A 122 13.48 -5.50 18.68
N THR A 123 13.55 -6.45 17.75
CA THR A 123 14.28 -7.72 17.96
C THR A 123 15.79 -7.57 17.81
N CYS A 124 16.29 -6.64 17.03
CA CYS A 124 17.73 -6.38 16.92
C CYS A 124 18.33 -5.63 18.12
N ASN A 125 17.50 -4.99 18.95
CA ASN A 125 17.97 -4.21 20.09
C ASN A 125 18.07 -5.00 21.41
N ASN A 126 17.75 -6.32 21.40
CA ASN A 126 17.84 -7.17 22.60
C ASN A 126 19.10 -8.03 22.69
N SER A 127 20.13 -7.74 21.89
CA SER A 127 21.43 -8.40 22.02
C SER A 127 22.50 -7.36 22.33
N SER A 128 22.93 -7.34 23.63
CA SER A 128 24.09 -6.64 24.20
C SER A 128 23.95 -5.14 24.46
N SER A 129 23.84 -4.81 25.77
CA SER A 129 24.26 -3.55 26.38
C SER A 129 25.77 -3.33 26.19
N PRO A 130 26.31 -2.08 26.25
CA PRO A 130 26.07 -1.12 27.32
C PRO A 130 25.86 0.36 26.91
N SER A 131 25.14 1.09 27.77
CA SER A 131 25.11 2.52 28.03
C SER A 131 25.98 3.48 27.19
N VAL A 132 25.28 4.37 26.43
CA VAL A 132 25.70 5.78 26.28
C VAL A 132 24.43 6.63 26.18
N GLU A 133 24.28 7.55 27.14
CA GLU A 133 23.33 8.65 27.09
C GLU A 133 23.58 9.49 25.82
N THR A 134 22.59 9.60 24.94
CA THR A 134 22.64 10.59 23.87
C THR A 134 21.44 11.51 24.02
N THR A 135 21.75 12.73 24.36
CA THR A 135 20.86 13.85 24.59
C THR A 135 20.00 14.18 23.39
N VAL A 136 18.78 14.67 23.69
CA VAL A 136 17.63 15.00 22.82
C VAL A 136 17.91 16.04 21.70
N HIS A 137 19.16 16.37 21.40
CA HIS A 137 19.50 17.48 20.48
C HIS A 137 19.76 17.08 19.02
N ASP A 138 19.91 15.78 18.69
CA ASP A 138 20.33 15.36 17.34
C ASP A 138 19.20 14.94 16.37
N LEU A 139 17.94 14.93 16.84
CA LEU A 139 16.80 14.53 15.99
C LEU A 139 16.24 15.62 15.05
N LYS A 140 16.77 16.85 15.14
CA LYS A 140 16.31 17.97 14.27
C LYS A 140 17.08 18.12 12.97
N LYS A 141 18.14 17.36 12.71
CA LYS A 141 19.01 17.52 11.54
C LYS A 141 18.74 16.54 10.38
N LEU A 142 17.84 15.58 10.55
CA LEU A 142 17.56 14.56 9.51
C LEU A 142 16.30 14.83 8.68
N GLN A 143 15.63 15.96 8.87
CA GLN A 143 14.36 16.28 8.18
C GLN A 143 14.49 17.30 7.04
N ALA A 144 15.70 17.72 6.67
CA ALA A 144 15.93 18.84 5.76
C ALA A 144 16.54 18.48 4.38
N ASN A 145 16.53 17.22 3.91
CA ASN A 145 17.18 16.88 2.62
C ASN A 145 16.36 15.98 1.69
N TYR A 146 15.06 16.28 1.49
CA TYR A 146 14.29 15.67 0.40
C TYR A 146 13.45 16.71 -0.37
N THR A 147 14.07 17.83 -0.75
CA THR A 147 13.55 18.68 -1.81
C THR A 147 14.70 19.25 -2.61
N ASN A 148 14.62 19.09 -3.91
CA ASN A 148 15.42 19.70 -4.98
C ASN A 148 16.65 18.94 -5.46
N ASN A 149 16.46 18.26 -6.58
CA ASN A 149 17.38 18.33 -7.71
C ASN A 149 16.64 17.94 -9.00
N ASN A 150 15.97 18.92 -9.59
CA ASN A 150 15.70 18.96 -11.02
C ASN A 150 16.02 20.37 -11.49
N ASN A 151 17.33 20.63 -11.69
CA ASN A 151 17.80 21.75 -12.47
C ASN A 151 18.49 21.18 -13.71
N THR A 152 17.74 21.12 -14.80
CA THR A 152 18.30 20.91 -16.12
C THR A 152 18.60 22.28 -16.69
N GLU A 153 19.86 22.68 -16.63
CA GLU A 153 20.36 23.88 -17.34
C GLU A 153 20.40 23.59 -18.84
N PHE A 154 19.55 24.28 -19.58
CA PHE A 154 19.72 24.43 -21.02
C PHE A 154 20.73 25.54 -21.26
N ASN A 155 21.96 25.21 -21.61
CA ASN A 155 22.91 26.13 -22.19
C ASN A 155 22.56 26.37 -23.66
N ASN A 156 22.07 27.56 -23.96
CA ASN A 156 22.07 28.12 -25.29
C ASN A 156 23.48 28.68 -25.60
N THR A 157 24.09 28.16 -26.63
CA THR A 157 25.22 28.84 -27.29
C THR A 157 24.92 28.95 -28.76
N ASN A 158 24.74 30.17 -29.22
CA ASN A 158 24.81 30.73 -30.59
C ASN A 158 24.34 29.89 -31.77
#